data_af3642eb8e4c781788efe69419f0d71d
#
_entry.id   af3642eb8e4c781788efe69419f0d71d
#
_cell.length_a   1.000
_cell.length_b   1.000
_cell.length_c   1.000
_cell.angle_alpha   90.00
_cell.angle_beta   90.00
_cell.angle_gamma   90.00
#
_symmetry.space_group_name_H-M   'P 1'
#
loop_
_entity.id
_entity.type
_entity.pdbx_description
1 polymer ?
#
loop_
_entity_poly.entity_id
_entity_poly.type
_entity_poly.pdbx_seq_one_letter_code
_entity_poly.pdbx_strand_id
1 'polypeptide(L)'
;MATVLRIDPETLPRTLALDPPVTDAEFEEMCRGNRMGIRLERTKDGVVRMNLPTGGWTSSANAVITGQIGNWQVAHERGRAFASCVAFCLPDGSILSPDASYVSEERLKTLPKGGLRGFPRVCPDFVIELVSESDPLQKVKDKMNDWIANGAQLAWLIDPYQRQVLVFRPGRDAELISGDCIAGEGPVNGLVLDLARIWQCYED
;
A
#
# COMPACT_ATOMS: atom_id res chain seq x y z
N MET A 1 -4.85 -25.69 -20.31
CA MET A 1 -3.42 -25.45 -20.57
C MET A 1 -3.04 -24.15 -19.88
N ALA A 2 -2.06 -24.15 -19.00
CA ALA A 2 -1.59 -22.91 -18.38
C ALA A 2 -0.82 -22.09 -19.43
N THR A 3 -1.29 -20.90 -19.73
CA THR A 3 -0.57 -19.96 -20.61
C THR A 3 0.63 -19.42 -19.81
N VAL A 4 1.84 -19.79 -20.20
CA VAL A 4 3.07 -19.24 -19.63
C VAL A 4 3.42 -17.99 -20.43
N LEU A 5 3.22 -16.81 -19.83
CA LEU A 5 3.69 -15.56 -20.37
C LEU A 5 5.21 -15.45 -20.07
N ARG A 6 6.05 -15.51 -21.10
CA ARG A 6 7.47 -15.18 -20.97
C ARG A 6 7.63 -13.71 -21.31
N ILE A 7 7.95 -12.94 -20.31
CA ILE A 7 8.21 -11.50 -20.45
C ILE A 7 9.72 -11.30 -20.33
N ASP A 8 10.30 -10.60 -21.29
CA ASP A 8 11.69 -10.18 -21.23
C ASP A 8 11.86 -9.15 -20.08
N PRO A 9 12.77 -9.36 -19.12
CA PRO A 9 12.97 -8.44 -18.01
C PRO A 9 13.33 -7.00 -18.44
N GLU A 10 13.98 -6.85 -19.58
CA GLU A 10 14.37 -5.53 -20.10
C GLU A 10 13.20 -4.76 -20.75
N THR A 11 12.15 -5.47 -21.13
CA THR A 11 10.95 -4.91 -21.79
C THR A 11 9.68 -5.11 -20.99
N LEU A 12 9.77 -5.46 -19.71
CA LEU A 12 8.63 -5.71 -18.83
C LEU A 12 7.65 -4.53 -18.88
N PRO A 13 6.45 -4.71 -19.46
CA PRO A 13 5.43 -3.68 -19.40
C PRO A 13 5.05 -3.47 -17.93
N ARG A 14 5.06 -2.23 -17.46
CA ARG A 14 4.63 -1.92 -16.08
C ARG A 14 3.13 -2.16 -15.86
N THR A 15 2.38 -2.36 -16.94
CA THR A 15 0.93 -2.61 -16.91
C THR A 15 0.54 -3.63 -17.95
N LEU A 16 -0.40 -4.50 -17.61
CA LEU A 16 -0.97 -5.51 -18.49
C LEU A 16 -2.50 -5.37 -18.44
N ALA A 17 -3.10 -5.02 -19.58
CA ALA A 17 -4.53 -5.13 -19.76
C ALA A 17 -4.84 -6.50 -20.36
N LEU A 18 -5.70 -7.26 -19.70
CA LEU A 18 -6.15 -8.58 -20.13
C LEU A 18 -7.61 -8.50 -20.56
N ASP A 19 -7.97 -9.14 -21.67
CA ASP A 19 -9.33 -9.22 -22.19
C ASP A 19 -9.71 -10.71 -22.33
N PRO A 20 -10.71 -11.21 -21.60
CA PRO A 20 -11.44 -10.50 -20.54
C PRO A 20 -10.56 -10.19 -19.31
N PRO A 21 -10.97 -9.23 -18.45
CA PRO A 21 -10.28 -8.94 -17.19
C PRO A 21 -10.22 -10.17 -16.29
N VAL A 22 -9.10 -10.36 -15.59
CA VAL A 22 -8.92 -11.49 -14.65
C VAL A 22 -9.86 -11.37 -13.46
N THR A 23 -10.44 -12.48 -13.05
CA THR A 23 -11.20 -12.61 -11.82
C THR A 23 -10.28 -12.51 -10.59
N ASP A 24 -10.84 -12.32 -9.39
CA ASP A 24 -10.07 -12.31 -8.14
C ASP A 24 -9.29 -13.61 -7.95
N ALA A 25 -9.91 -14.77 -8.23
CA ALA A 25 -9.27 -16.07 -8.08
C ALA A 25 -8.09 -16.25 -9.07
N GLU A 26 -8.24 -15.83 -10.29
CA GLU A 26 -7.16 -15.86 -11.28
C GLU A 26 -6.03 -14.91 -10.90
N PHE A 27 -6.35 -13.71 -10.41
CA PHE A 27 -5.35 -12.77 -9.94
C PHE A 27 -4.58 -13.32 -8.72
N GLU A 28 -5.27 -13.93 -7.75
CA GLU A 28 -4.61 -14.59 -6.63
C GLU A 28 -3.69 -15.73 -7.09
N GLU A 29 -4.10 -16.50 -8.11
CA GLU A 29 -3.26 -17.55 -8.69
C GLU A 29 -2.04 -16.98 -9.40
N MET A 30 -2.20 -15.88 -10.15
CA MET A 30 -1.07 -15.15 -10.76
C MET A 30 -0.07 -14.71 -9.69
N CYS A 31 -0.53 -14.16 -8.56
CA CYS A 31 0.32 -13.76 -7.44
C CYS A 31 1.04 -14.96 -6.80
N ARG A 32 0.35 -16.10 -6.60
CA ARG A 32 0.95 -17.33 -6.05
C ARG A 32 1.98 -17.96 -6.99
N GLY A 33 1.72 -17.91 -8.29
CA GLY A 33 2.63 -18.39 -9.34
C GLY A 33 3.84 -17.48 -9.60
N ASN A 34 3.83 -16.29 -9.07
CA ASN A 34 4.84 -15.26 -9.29
C ASN A 34 6.14 -15.56 -8.53
N ARG A 35 7.06 -16.27 -9.18
CA ARG A 35 8.37 -16.65 -8.62
C ARG A 35 9.42 -15.53 -8.72
N MET A 36 9.11 -14.41 -9.37
CA MET A 36 10.05 -13.31 -9.62
C MET A 36 10.03 -12.26 -8.50
N GLY A 37 9.17 -12.39 -7.48
CA GLY A 37 9.05 -11.40 -6.41
C GLY A 37 8.45 -10.07 -6.85
N ILE A 38 7.82 -10.01 -8.01
CA ILE A 38 7.14 -8.81 -8.53
C ILE A 38 5.84 -8.62 -7.76
N ARG A 39 5.63 -7.44 -7.16
CA ARG A 39 4.34 -7.12 -6.54
C ARG A 39 3.33 -6.80 -7.63
N LEU A 40 2.22 -7.54 -7.65
CA LEU A 40 1.12 -7.33 -8.60
C LEU A 40 -0.01 -6.58 -7.89
N GLU A 41 -0.61 -5.64 -8.60
CA GLU A 41 -1.83 -4.94 -8.22
C GLU A 41 -2.81 -4.99 -9.39
N ARG A 42 -4.11 -4.92 -9.11
CA ARG A 42 -5.15 -4.86 -10.13
C ARG A 42 -6.01 -3.62 -9.89
N THR A 43 -6.15 -2.78 -10.92
CA THR A 43 -7.05 -1.64 -10.87
C THR A 43 -8.51 -2.08 -10.96
N LYS A 44 -9.45 -1.18 -10.63
CA LYS A 44 -10.90 -1.40 -10.82
C LYS A 44 -11.28 -1.74 -12.27
N ASP A 45 -10.52 -1.24 -13.23
CA ASP A 45 -10.73 -1.50 -14.66
C ASP A 45 -10.08 -2.82 -15.12
N GLY A 46 -9.58 -3.65 -14.19
CA GLY A 46 -8.98 -4.95 -14.45
C GLY A 46 -7.54 -4.91 -14.98
N VAL A 47 -6.91 -3.74 -15.03
CA VAL A 47 -5.51 -3.63 -15.48
C VAL A 47 -4.58 -4.13 -14.37
N VAL A 48 -3.73 -5.09 -14.70
CA VAL A 48 -2.70 -5.60 -13.79
C VAL A 48 -1.46 -4.69 -13.87
N ARG A 49 -1.06 -4.14 -12.72
CA ARG A 49 0.17 -3.36 -12.55
C ARG A 49 1.26 -4.25 -11.95
N MET A 50 2.47 -4.11 -12.44
CA MET A 50 3.64 -4.83 -11.97
C MET A 50 4.61 -3.85 -11.31
N ASN A 51 4.85 -4.03 -10.02
CA ASN A 51 5.79 -3.22 -9.25
C ASN A 51 7.06 -4.03 -9.03
N LEU A 52 8.17 -3.55 -9.58
CA LEU A 52 9.48 -4.17 -9.42
C LEU A 52 9.97 -4.05 -7.95
N PRO A 53 10.91 -4.90 -7.53
CA PRO A 53 11.56 -4.73 -6.23
C PRO A 53 12.14 -3.32 -6.08
N THR A 54 11.98 -2.74 -4.90
CA THR A 54 12.48 -1.40 -4.57
C THR A 54 13.98 -1.43 -4.27
N GLY A 55 14.65 -0.29 -4.43
CA GLY A 55 16.04 -0.10 -4.03
C GLY A 55 16.24 -0.18 -2.51
N GLY A 56 17.50 -0.25 -2.08
CA GLY A 56 17.87 -0.41 -0.67
C GLY A 56 17.35 0.69 0.26
N TRP A 57 17.42 1.94 -0.14
CA TRP A 57 16.91 3.08 0.63
C TRP A 57 15.41 2.97 0.89
N THR A 58 14.62 2.78 -0.15
CA THR A 58 13.16 2.61 -0.04
C THR A 58 12.80 1.39 0.80
N SER A 59 13.54 0.28 0.66
CA SER A 59 13.33 -0.91 1.47
C SER A 59 13.64 -0.66 2.96
N SER A 60 14.72 0.05 3.26
CA SER A 60 15.09 0.45 4.63
C SER A 60 14.03 1.36 5.25
N ALA A 61 13.59 2.38 4.51
CA ALA A 61 12.55 3.29 4.96
C ALA A 61 11.21 2.57 5.21
N ASN A 62 10.83 1.63 4.36
CA ASN A 62 9.63 0.78 4.58
C ASN A 62 9.73 -0.06 5.86
N ALA A 63 10.91 -0.58 6.18
CA ALA A 63 11.12 -1.29 7.45
C ALA A 63 10.95 -0.37 8.66
N VAL A 64 11.48 0.87 8.59
CA VAL A 64 11.33 1.89 9.64
C VAL A 64 9.85 2.26 9.82
N ILE A 65 9.12 2.52 8.74
CA ILE A 65 7.68 2.83 8.77
C ILE A 65 6.89 1.69 9.39
N THR A 66 7.05 0.49 8.87
CA THR A 66 6.33 -0.70 9.36
C THR A 66 6.61 -0.98 10.82
N GLY A 67 7.87 -0.83 11.25
CA GLY A 67 8.27 -1.00 12.65
C GLY A 67 7.59 -0.01 13.58
N GLN A 68 7.51 1.26 13.20
CA GLN A 68 6.86 2.30 14.02
C GLN A 68 5.35 2.06 14.16
N ILE A 69 4.64 1.74 13.05
CA ILE A 69 3.21 1.42 13.09
C ILE A 69 2.97 0.14 13.90
N GLY A 70 3.80 -0.88 13.72
CA GLY A 70 3.71 -2.13 14.46
C GLY A 70 3.88 -1.93 15.97
N ASN A 71 4.87 -1.16 16.40
CA ASN A 71 5.10 -0.83 17.80
C ASN A 71 3.92 -0.04 18.40
N TRP A 72 3.39 0.95 17.67
CA TRP A 72 2.21 1.69 18.09
C TRP A 72 1.00 0.74 18.23
N GLN A 73 0.75 -0.13 17.25
CA GLN A 73 -0.38 -1.06 17.28
C GLN A 73 -0.29 -2.03 18.46
N VAL A 74 0.90 -2.58 18.73
CA VAL A 74 1.12 -3.48 19.88
C VAL A 74 0.84 -2.76 21.20
N ALA A 75 1.28 -1.51 21.34
CA ALA A 75 1.04 -0.71 22.56
C ALA A 75 -0.44 -0.35 22.78
N HIS A 76 -1.22 -0.29 21.72
CA HIS A 76 -2.65 0.07 21.77
C HIS A 76 -3.58 -1.15 21.78
N GLU A 77 -3.05 -2.35 21.53
CA GLU A 77 -3.76 -3.65 21.55
C GLU A 77 -5.06 -3.70 20.73
N ARG A 78 -5.17 -2.89 19.69
CA ARG A 78 -6.37 -2.79 18.83
C ARG A 78 -6.01 -2.97 17.37
N GLY A 79 -6.90 -3.60 16.61
CA GLY A 79 -6.75 -3.78 15.17
C GLY A 79 -5.48 -4.52 14.78
N ARG A 80 -5.04 -4.33 13.53
CA ARG A 80 -3.81 -4.95 13.01
C ARG A 80 -3.06 -4.00 12.09
N ALA A 81 -1.75 -3.95 12.24
CA ALA A 81 -0.84 -3.34 11.28
C ALA A 81 -0.39 -4.40 10.24
N PHE A 82 -0.18 -3.94 9.01
CA PHE A 82 0.27 -4.79 7.90
C PHE A 82 1.44 -4.12 7.18
N ALA A 83 2.40 -4.93 6.77
CA ALA A 83 3.53 -4.53 5.95
C ALA A 83 3.20 -4.57 4.45
N SER A 84 4.12 -4.14 3.61
CA SER A 84 3.98 -3.96 2.16
C SER A 84 3.62 -5.23 1.34
N CYS A 85 3.64 -6.41 1.94
CA CYS A 85 3.39 -7.68 1.23
C CYS A 85 1.92 -8.11 1.22
N VAL A 86 1.00 -7.34 1.80
CA VAL A 86 -0.43 -7.64 1.79
C VAL A 86 -1.10 -6.95 0.61
N ALA A 87 -2.03 -7.65 -0.05
CA ALA A 87 -2.94 -7.05 -1.02
C ALA A 87 -4.37 -7.08 -0.46
N PHE A 88 -5.08 -5.98 -0.59
CA PHE A 88 -6.47 -5.83 -0.14
C PHE A 88 -7.42 -5.82 -1.34
N CYS A 89 -8.46 -6.65 -1.30
CA CYS A 89 -9.57 -6.55 -2.25
C CYS A 89 -10.50 -5.43 -1.80
N LEU A 90 -10.59 -4.40 -2.62
CA LEU A 90 -11.34 -3.18 -2.30
C LEU A 90 -12.77 -3.22 -2.83
N PRO A 91 -13.69 -2.38 -2.30
CA PRO A 91 -15.10 -2.36 -2.71
C PRO A 91 -15.34 -2.12 -4.21
N ASP A 92 -14.48 -1.34 -4.87
CA ASP A 92 -14.59 -1.06 -6.31
C ASP A 92 -14.05 -2.18 -7.21
N GLY A 93 -13.60 -3.29 -6.61
CA GLY A 93 -13.02 -4.44 -7.31
C GLY A 93 -11.53 -4.32 -7.57
N SER A 94 -10.87 -3.23 -7.21
CA SER A 94 -9.42 -3.15 -7.26
C SER A 94 -8.75 -4.05 -6.19
N ILE A 95 -7.52 -4.47 -6.47
CA ILE A 95 -6.69 -5.21 -5.51
C ILE A 95 -5.36 -4.45 -5.41
N LEU A 96 -5.18 -3.76 -4.30
CA LEU A 96 -4.05 -2.86 -4.07
C LEU A 96 -3.23 -3.28 -2.84
N SER A 97 -1.95 -2.95 -2.87
CA SER A 97 -1.00 -3.23 -1.78
C SER A 97 -0.37 -1.91 -1.31
N PRO A 98 -0.62 -1.46 -0.08
CA PRO A 98 0.05 -0.28 0.48
C PRO A 98 1.45 -0.65 0.99
N ASP A 99 2.32 0.34 1.18
CA ASP A 99 3.63 0.10 1.79
C ASP A 99 3.52 -0.19 3.29
N ALA A 100 2.56 0.42 3.97
CA ALA A 100 2.13 0.03 5.30
C ALA A 100 0.66 0.38 5.51
N SER A 101 -0.02 -0.34 6.38
CA SER A 101 -1.43 -0.06 6.67
C SER A 101 -1.86 -0.52 8.05
N TYR A 102 -3.02 -0.02 8.47
CA TYR A 102 -3.69 -0.42 9.68
C TYR A 102 -5.18 -0.67 9.40
N VAL A 103 -5.69 -1.77 9.94
CA VAL A 103 -7.11 -2.14 9.90
C VAL A 103 -7.63 -2.19 11.33
N SER A 104 -8.68 -1.44 11.60
CA SER A 104 -9.33 -1.37 12.90
C SER A 104 -9.96 -2.71 13.31
N GLU A 105 -10.15 -2.90 14.60
CA GLU A 105 -10.83 -4.07 15.16
C GLU A 105 -12.26 -4.22 14.59
N GLU A 106 -12.95 -3.10 14.38
CA GLU A 106 -14.29 -3.04 13.81
C GLU A 106 -14.33 -3.60 12.39
N ARG A 107 -13.39 -3.19 11.54
CA ARG A 107 -13.28 -3.71 10.18
C ARG A 107 -12.80 -5.15 10.13
N LEU A 108 -11.89 -5.54 11.01
CA LEU A 108 -11.47 -6.95 11.10
C LEU A 108 -12.63 -7.89 11.43
N LYS A 109 -13.58 -7.45 12.26
CA LYS A 109 -14.80 -8.23 12.61
C LYS A 109 -15.75 -8.44 11.43
N THR A 110 -15.67 -7.62 10.38
CA THR A 110 -16.49 -7.82 9.16
C THR A 110 -15.98 -8.96 8.28
N LEU A 111 -14.72 -9.36 8.47
CA LEU A 111 -14.14 -10.45 7.70
C LEU A 111 -14.69 -11.81 8.16
N PRO A 112 -14.96 -12.73 7.22
CA PRO A 112 -15.35 -14.09 7.57
C PRO A 112 -14.20 -14.81 8.30
N LYS A 113 -14.53 -15.90 9.00
CA LYS A 113 -13.52 -16.72 9.66
C LYS A 113 -12.45 -17.18 8.65
N GLY A 114 -11.19 -16.83 8.93
CA GLY A 114 -10.08 -17.10 8.02
C GLY A 114 -9.91 -16.09 6.88
N GLY A 115 -10.63 -14.97 6.87
CA GLY A 115 -10.57 -13.93 5.84
C GLY A 115 -9.20 -13.26 5.68
N LEU A 116 -8.25 -13.53 6.58
CA LEU A 116 -6.85 -13.10 6.47
C LEU A 116 -5.91 -14.17 5.84
N ARG A 117 -6.43 -15.32 5.39
CA ARG A 117 -5.58 -16.37 4.78
C ARG A 117 -5.19 -16.05 3.33
N GLY A 118 -6.00 -15.28 2.63
CA GLY A 118 -5.73 -14.78 1.29
C GLY A 118 -5.66 -13.27 1.30
N PHE A 119 -6.12 -12.62 0.24
CA PHE A 119 -6.26 -11.18 0.18
C PHE A 119 -7.50 -10.73 0.97
N PRO A 120 -7.33 -9.96 2.08
CA PRO A 120 -8.45 -9.50 2.87
C PRO A 120 -9.42 -8.65 2.05
N ARG A 121 -10.72 -8.97 2.11
CA ARG A 121 -11.79 -8.19 1.46
C ARG A 121 -12.24 -7.06 2.37
N VAL A 122 -11.35 -6.11 2.55
CA VAL A 122 -11.56 -4.93 3.40
C VAL A 122 -10.63 -3.82 2.96
N CYS A 123 -11.11 -2.58 2.98
CA CYS A 123 -10.23 -1.42 2.85
C CYS A 123 -9.59 -1.12 4.22
N PRO A 124 -8.26 -0.93 4.32
CA PRO A 124 -7.64 -0.45 5.53
C PRO A 124 -8.22 0.90 5.97
N ASP A 125 -8.25 1.16 7.29
CA ASP A 125 -8.64 2.46 7.83
C ASP A 125 -7.57 3.52 7.57
N PHE A 126 -6.31 3.08 7.62
CA PHE A 126 -5.14 3.93 7.40
C PHE A 126 -4.15 3.25 6.48
N VAL A 127 -3.58 4.00 5.54
CA VAL A 127 -2.55 3.54 4.62
C VAL A 127 -1.39 4.51 4.52
N ILE A 128 -0.20 3.97 4.26
CA ILE A 128 0.98 4.75 3.89
C ILE A 128 1.50 4.22 2.56
N GLU A 129 1.82 5.15 1.67
CA GLU A 129 2.63 4.91 0.46
C GLU A 129 3.90 5.74 0.57
N LEU A 130 5.03 5.17 0.18
CA LEU A 130 6.33 5.80 0.15
C LEU A 130 6.76 6.01 -1.30
N VAL A 131 7.04 7.25 -1.68
CA VAL A 131 7.50 7.57 -3.05
C VAL A 131 8.86 6.94 -3.28
N SER A 132 9.02 6.18 -4.36
CA SER A 132 10.31 5.71 -4.84
C SER A 132 10.81 6.59 -6.00
N GLU A 133 12.12 6.56 -6.26
CA GLU A 133 12.76 7.38 -7.30
C GLU A 133 12.14 7.16 -8.69
N SER A 134 11.68 5.94 -8.98
CA SER A 134 11.11 5.57 -10.27
C SER A 134 9.61 5.85 -10.40
N ASP A 135 8.95 6.29 -9.33
CA ASP A 135 7.49 6.46 -9.34
C ASP A 135 7.09 7.82 -9.94
N PRO A 136 6.20 7.83 -10.93
CA PRO A 136 5.54 9.06 -11.32
C PRO A 136 4.64 9.53 -10.16
N LEU A 137 5.00 10.64 -9.51
CA LEU A 137 4.32 11.16 -8.32
C LEU A 137 2.79 11.26 -8.51
N GLN A 138 2.33 11.65 -9.71
CA GLN A 138 0.90 11.75 -9.99
C GLN A 138 0.20 10.37 -9.87
N LYS A 139 0.82 9.29 -10.35
CA LYS A 139 0.24 7.95 -10.23
C LYS A 139 0.12 7.50 -8.78
N VAL A 140 1.08 7.87 -7.93
CA VAL A 140 1.00 7.56 -6.50
C VAL A 140 -0.10 8.38 -5.83
N LYS A 141 -0.25 9.66 -6.18
CA LYS A 141 -1.37 10.50 -5.73
C LYS A 141 -2.72 9.93 -6.17
N ASP A 142 -2.83 9.45 -7.41
CA ASP A 142 -4.06 8.82 -7.90
C ASP A 142 -4.39 7.55 -7.07
N LYS A 143 -3.38 6.73 -6.74
CA LYS A 143 -3.54 5.57 -5.85
C LYS A 143 -4.00 5.98 -4.44
N MET A 144 -3.50 7.11 -3.90
CA MET A 144 -3.98 7.63 -2.61
C MET A 144 -5.48 7.99 -2.67
N ASN A 145 -5.92 8.60 -3.77
CA ASN A 145 -7.34 8.91 -3.98
C ASN A 145 -8.17 7.61 -4.13
N ASP A 146 -7.63 6.58 -4.77
CA ASP A 146 -8.31 5.26 -4.85
C ASP A 146 -8.49 4.67 -3.44
N TRP A 147 -7.49 4.74 -2.55
CA TRP A 147 -7.61 4.30 -1.15
C TRP A 147 -8.74 5.05 -0.42
N ILE A 148 -8.77 6.39 -0.51
CA ILE A 148 -9.80 7.23 0.13
C ILE A 148 -11.19 6.93 -0.45
N ALA A 149 -11.31 6.81 -1.77
CA ALA A 149 -12.57 6.50 -2.44
C ALA A 149 -13.14 5.12 -2.02
N ASN A 150 -12.27 4.16 -1.70
CA ASN A 150 -12.65 2.84 -1.22
C ASN A 150 -12.91 2.79 0.30
N GLY A 151 -12.76 3.91 1.01
CA GLY A 151 -13.15 4.03 2.40
C GLY A 151 -12.00 4.10 3.41
N ALA A 152 -10.75 4.29 2.99
CA ALA A 152 -9.71 4.66 3.93
C ALA A 152 -10.05 6.00 4.58
N GLN A 153 -9.86 6.10 5.90
CA GLN A 153 -10.20 7.30 6.67
C GLN A 153 -9.04 8.28 6.71
N LEU A 154 -7.83 7.78 6.54
CA LEU A 154 -6.59 8.56 6.51
C LEU A 154 -5.58 7.87 5.61
N ALA A 155 -4.85 8.64 4.81
CA ALA A 155 -3.79 8.11 4.02
C ALA A 155 -2.62 9.10 3.93
N TRP A 156 -1.40 8.61 4.09
CA TRP A 156 -0.18 9.40 4.03
C TRP A 156 0.69 8.99 2.85
N LEU A 157 0.99 9.95 1.98
CA LEU A 157 2.00 9.80 0.93
C LEU A 157 3.29 10.47 1.42
N ILE A 158 4.28 9.66 1.74
CA ILE A 158 5.58 10.13 2.23
C ILE A 158 6.52 10.31 1.03
N ASP A 159 7.01 11.52 0.84
CA ASP A 159 8.01 11.85 -0.17
C ASP A 159 9.36 12.15 0.51
N PRO A 160 10.30 11.19 0.54
CA PRO A 160 11.56 11.36 1.21
C PRO A 160 12.51 12.30 0.45
N TYR A 161 12.32 12.47 -0.86
CA TYR A 161 13.16 13.33 -1.71
C TYR A 161 12.86 14.80 -1.44
N GLN A 162 11.60 15.12 -1.11
CA GLN A 162 11.17 16.48 -0.75
C GLN A 162 11.03 16.65 0.78
N ARG A 163 11.25 15.59 1.58
CA ARG A 163 11.06 15.56 3.04
C ARG A 163 9.70 16.12 3.46
N GLN A 164 8.65 15.59 2.83
CA GLN A 164 7.28 16.04 3.05
C GLN A 164 6.30 14.87 3.05
N VAL A 165 5.12 15.11 3.63
CA VAL A 165 4.01 14.16 3.66
C VAL A 165 2.77 14.85 3.11
N LEU A 166 2.12 14.23 2.12
CA LEU A 166 0.78 14.60 1.69
C LEU A 166 -0.23 13.75 2.46
N VAL A 167 -1.12 14.41 3.17
CA VAL A 167 -2.15 13.80 4.01
C VAL A 167 -3.48 13.87 3.29
N PHE A 168 -4.06 12.71 3.00
CA PHE A 168 -5.35 12.55 2.32
C PHE A 168 -6.41 12.15 3.33
N ARG A 169 -7.58 12.78 3.22
CA ARG A 169 -8.77 12.54 4.06
C ARG A 169 -10.03 12.55 3.21
N PRO A 170 -11.09 11.84 3.60
CA PRO A 170 -12.36 11.91 2.88
C PRO A 170 -12.91 13.32 2.81
N GLY A 171 -13.32 13.75 1.60
CA GLY A 171 -14.00 15.03 1.37
C GLY A 171 -13.14 16.28 1.57
N ARG A 172 -11.81 16.15 1.57
CA ARG A 172 -10.86 17.27 1.69
C ARG A 172 -9.76 17.16 0.66
N ASP A 173 -9.23 18.31 0.26
CA ASP A 173 -8.00 18.36 -0.53
C ASP A 173 -6.82 17.81 0.29
N ALA A 174 -5.81 17.27 -0.40
CA ALA A 174 -4.61 16.79 0.25
C ALA A 174 -3.85 17.95 0.91
N GLU A 175 -3.47 17.76 2.17
CA GLU A 175 -2.71 18.71 2.96
C GLU A 175 -1.23 18.36 2.95
N LEU A 176 -0.37 19.34 2.70
CA LEU A 176 1.08 19.17 2.74
C LEU A 176 1.60 19.46 4.14
N ILE A 177 2.32 18.50 4.71
CA ILE A 177 3.00 18.62 6.01
C ILE A 177 4.50 18.42 5.79
N SER A 178 5.31 19.26 6.43
CA SER A 178 6.77 19.16 6.47
C SER A 178 7.23 19.12 7.93
N GLY A 179 8.34 18.44 8.20
CA GLY A 179 8.93 18.34 9.53
C GLY A 179 9.54 16.97 9.79
N ASP A 180 9.95 16.74 11.02
CA ASP A 180 10.64 15.53 11.45
C ASP A 180 9.72 14.50 12.12
N CYS A 181 8.45 14.82 12.30
CA CYS A 181 7.45 13.89 12.79
C CYS A 181 6.05 14.28 12.30
N ILE A 182 5.15 13.30 12.26
CA ILE A 182 3.74 13.51 11.99
C ILE A 182 2.89 12.73 13.01
N ALA A 183 1.88 13.40 13.56
CA ALA A 183 0.95 12.79 14.51
C ALA A 183 -0.23 12.13 13.75
N GLY A 184 -0.57 10.94 14.16
CA GLY A 184 -1.75 10.22 13.68
C GLY A 184 -3.03 10.81 14.26
N GLU A 185 -4.09 10.67 13.49
CA GLU A 185 -5.45 11.09 13.87
C GLU A 185 -6.46 10.00 13.51
N GLY A 186 -7.71 10.15 13.95
CA GLY A 186 -8.78 9.23 13.63
C GLY A 186 -8.42 7.78 13.96
N PRO A 187 -8.31 6.89 12.95
CA PRO A 187 -8.06 5.47 13.18
C PRO A 187 -6.70 5.17 13.81
N VAL A 188 -5.74 6.09 13.72
CA VAL A 188 -4.38 5.94 14.25
C VAL A 188 -4.05 7.03 15.27
N ASN A 189 -5.05 7.48 16.01
CA ASN A 189 -4.84 8.44 17.10
C ASN A 189 -3.80 7.93 18.10
N GLY A 190 -2.86 8.79 18.47
CA GLY A 190 -1.73 8.45 19.34
C GLY A 190 -0.51 7.86 18.63
N LEU A 191 -0.58 7.56 17.33
CA LEU A 191 0.59 7.29 16.52
C LEU A 191 1.39 8.60 16.36
N VAL A 192 2.70 8.53 16.56
CA VAL A 192 3.63 9.59 16.12
C VAL A 192 4.67 8.91 15.26
N LEU A 193 4.68 9.22 13.98
CA LEU A 193 5.68 8.69 13.05
C LEU A 193 6.90 9.61 13.05
N ASP A 194 8.05 9.08 13.41
CA ASP A 194 9.36 9.74 13.35
C ASP A 194 9.83 9.76 11.88
N LEU A 195 9.62 10.88 11.22
CA LEU A 195 10.00 11.09 9.82
C LEU A 195 11.51 11.29 9.67
N ALA A 196 12.19 11.84 10.68
CA ALA A 196 13.64 12.04 10.63
C ALA A 196 14.38 10.71 10.39
N ARG A 197 13.91 9.61 11.01
CA ARG A 197 14.46 8.27 10.78
C ARG A 197 14.21 7.77 9.34
N ILE A 198 13.14 8.22 8.72
CA ILE A 198 12.82 7.88 7.33
C ILE A 198 13.75 8.67 6.40
N TRP A 199 13.92 9.98 6.68
CA TRP A 199 14.83 10.82 5.90
C TRP A 199 16.27 10.31 5.93
N GLN A 200 16.74 9.84 7.09
CA GLN A 200 18.07 9.25 7.27
C GLN A 200 18.32 8.01 6.40
N CYS A 201 17.30 7.27 6.01
CA CYS A 201 17.45 6.14 5.08
C CYS A 201 17.88 6.55 3.67
N TYR A 202 17.80 7.85 3.33
CA TYR A 202 18.15 8.42 2.03
C TYR A 202 19.40 9.34 2.09
N GLU A 203 20.07 9.35 3.22
CA GLU A 203 21.35 10.03 3.41
C GLU A 203 22.50 9.01 3.26
N ASP A 204 23.56 9.36 2.49
CA ASP A 204 24.78 8.56 2.35
C ASP A 204 25.74 8.77 3.54
#